data_3c7ce110ccdb0bc2ca55e74bba043681
#
_entry.id   3c7ce110ccdb0bc2ca55e74bba043681
#
_cell.length_a   1.000
_cell.length_b   1.000
_cell.length_c   1.000
_cell.angle_alpha   90.00
_cell.angle_beta   90.00
_cell.angle_gamma   90.00
#
_symmetry.space_group_name_H-M   'P 1'
#
loop_
_entity.id
_entity.type
_entity.pdbx_description
1 polymer ?
#
loop_
_entity_poly.entity_id
_entity_poly.type
_entity_poly.pdbx_seq_one_letter_code
_entity_poly.pdbx_strand_id
1 'polypeptide(L)'
;MIIGVMRQFASQLRGHKVVLFGSRASGRARTLSDFDIGVIGEQPLPIRDFYAIEDSLEDLPTLYRIDWVDLNKAAPSLRQRALDHAEVIHESSVDSG
;
A
#
# COMPACT_ATOMS: atom_id res chain seq x y z
N MET A 1 -2.18 -12.34 4.12
CA MET A 1 -3.12 -11.44 4.79
C MET A 1 -3.26 -10.13 4.05
N ILE A 2 -2.19 -9.39 3.92
CA ILE A 2 -2.27 -8.09 3.24
C ILE A 2 -2.63 -8.26 1.78
N ILE A 3 -2.01 -9.20 1.12
CA ILE A 3 -2.31 -9.47 -0.29
C ILE A 3 -3.77 -9.88 -0.47
N GLY A 4 -4.31 -10.61 0.49
CA GLY A 4 -5.72 -10.97 0.44
C GLY A 4 -6.64 -9.76 0.46
N VAL A 5 -6.30 -8.77 1.28
CA VAL A 5 -7.08 -7.53 1.31
C VAL A 5 -6.99 -6.83 -0.05
N MET A 6 -5.78 -6.78 -0.62
CA MET A 6 -5.61 -6.13 -1.92
C MET A 6 -6.45 -6.82 -2.99
N ARG A 7 -6.49 -8.15 -2.97
CA ARG A 7 -7.31 -8.88 -3.92
C ARG A 7 -8.79 -8.60 -3.73
N GLN A 8 -9.21 -8.47 -2.48
CA GLN A 8 -10.59 -8.17 -2.17
C GLN A 8 -11.02 -6.83 -2.77
N PHE A 9 -10.10 -5.89 -2.82
CA PHE A 9 -10.39 -4.56 -3.34
C PHE A 9 -9.81 -4.35 -4.73
N ALA A 10 -9.61 -5.41 -5.49
CA ALA A 10 -8.98 -5.31 -6.79
C ALA A 10 -9.70 -4.35 -7.73
N SER A 11 -11.04 -4.34 -7.68
CA SER A 11 -11.81 -3.43 -8.53
C SER A 11 -11.52 -1.98 -8.21
N GLN A 12 -11.45 -1.67 -6.91
CA GLN A 12 -11.21 -0.30 -6.47
C GLN A 12 -9.76 0.11 -6.74
N LEU A 13 -8.87 -0.86 -6.85
CA LEU A 13 -7.46 -0.58 -7.05
C LEU A 13 -7.05 -0.57 -8.53
N ARG A 14 -8.00 -0.64 -9.42
CA ARG A 14 -7.68 -0.62 -10.85
C ARG A 14 -6.93 0.65 -11.19
N GLY A 15 -5.88 0.50 -11.96
CA GLY A 15 -5.04 1.63 -12.33
C GLY A 15 -4.05 2.04 -11.26
N HIS A 16 -3.99 1.27 -10.18
CA HIS A 16 -3.08 1.55 -9.06
C HIS A 16 -2.22 0.34 -8.79
N LYS A 17 -1.11 0.59 -8.12
CA LYS A 17 -0.32 -0.49 -7.57
C LYS A 17 -0.08 -0.22 -6.09
N VAL A 18 0.18 -1.28 -5.35
CA VAL A 18 0.40 -1.21 -3.92
C VAL A 18 1.81 -1.67 -3.66
N VAL A 19 2.53 -0.91 -2.88
CA VAL A 19 3.94 -1.18 -2.61
C VAL A 19 4.19 -1.24 -1.12
N LEU A 20 5.13 -2.07 -0.75
CA LEU A 20 5.66 -2.15 0.60
C LEU A 20 6.95 -1.34 0.63
N PHE A 21 7.04 -0.41 1.57
CA PHE A 21 8.22 0.43 1.66
C PHE A 21 8.57 0.63 3.13
N GLY A 22 9.52 1.52 3.39
CA GLY A 22 9.88 1.85 4.76
C GLY A 22 10.98 0.96 5.29
N SER A 23 11.06 0.84 6.60
CA SER A 23 12.19 0.18 7.23
C SER A 23 12.27 -1.30 6.87
N ARG A 24 11.14 -1.95 6.63
CA ARG A 24 11.19 -3.36 6.24
C ARG A 24 11.79 -3.51 4.85
N ALA A 25 11.38 -2.64 3.94
CA ALA A 25 11.91 -2.71 2.58
C ALA A 25 13.39 -2.38 2.55
N SER A 26 13.86 -1.55 3.48
CA SER A 26 15.28 -1.22 3.54
C SER A 26 16.11 -2.26 4.30
N GLY A 27 15.46 -3.30 4.81
CA GLY A 27 16.18 -4.37 5.47
C GLY A 27 16.48 -4.14 6.92
N ARG A 28 16.01 -3.05 7.48
CA ARG A 28 16.23 -2.79 8.89
C ARG A 28 15.30 -3.63 9.72
N ALA A 29 15.86 -4.48 10.55
CA ALA A 29 15.07 -5.31 11.43
C ALA A 29 14.57 -4.48 12.59
N ARG A 30 13.31 -4.67 12.91
CA ARG A 30 12.73 -4.09 14.09
C ARG A 30 11.96 -5.14 14.83
N THR A 31 11.93 -4.99 16.13
CA THR A 31 11.27 -5.96 16.97
C THR A 31 9.80 -6.07 16.63
N LEU A 32 9.12 -4.95 16.63
CA LEU A 32 7.72 -4.90 16.23
C LEU A 32 7.68 -4.12 14.95
N SER A 33 7.81 -4.85 13.87
CA SER A 33 7.93 -4.19 12.58
C SER A 33 6.63 -3.60 12.15
N ASP A 34 6.71 -2.38 11.67
CA ASP A 34 5.59 -1.77 11.00
C ASP A 34 5.69 -2.10 9.53
N PHE A 35 4.56 -2.26 8.91
CA PHE A 35 4.48 -2.36 7.46
C PHE A 35 4.02 -1.02 6.94
N ASP A 36 4.85 -0.40 6.11
CA ASP A 36 4.47 0.83 5.44
C ASP A 36 4.02 0.45 4.05
N ILE A 37 2.73 0.63 3.80
CA ILE A 37 2.12 0.19 2.55
C ILE A 37 1.54 1.41 1.88
N GLY A 38 1.87 1.59 0.61
CA GLY A 38 1.40 2.75 -0.12
C GLY A 38 0.69 2.33 -1.40
N VAL A 39 -0.29 3.13 -1.78
CA VAL A 39 -0.96 2.97 -3.04
C VAL A 39 -0.54 4.11 -3.96
N ILE A 40 -0.29 3.81 -5.21
CA ILE A 40 0.09 4.83 -6.18
C ILE A 40 -0.50 4.48 -7.55
N GLY A 41 -0.92 5.51 -8.26
CA GLY A 41 -1.46 5.38 -9.61
C GLY A 41 -1.46 6.73 -10.26
N GLU A 42 -2.20 6.87 -11.34
CA GLU A 42 -2.26 8.14 -12.06
C GLU A 42 -3.04 9.17 -11.27
N GLN A 43 -3.94 8.76 -10.43
CA GLN A 43 -4.75 9.63 -9.61
C GLN A 43 -4.80 9.09 -8.21
N PRO A 44 -5.05 9.96 -7.22
CA PRO A 44 -5.25 9.48 -5.86
C PRO A 44 -6.42 8.51 -5.81
N LEU A 45 -6.34 7.58 -4.90
CA LEU A 45 -7.44 6.64 -4.68
C LEU A 45 -8.63 7.42 -4.10
N PRO A 46 -9.85 7.14 -4.57
CA PRO A 46 -11.00 7.80 -3.96
C PRO A 46 -11.01 7.58 -2.45
N ILE A 47 -11.37 8.61 -1.73
CA ILE A 47 -11.26 8.58 -0.28
C ILE A 47 -12.09 7.47 0.34
N ARG A 48 -13.25 7.20 -0.22
CA ARG A 48 -14.10 6.12 0.26
C ARG A 48 -13.37 4.79 0.18
N ASP A 49 -12.70 4.56 -0.94
CA ASP A 49 -11.99 3.31 -1.15
C ASP A 49 -10.76 3.24 -0.26
N PHE A 50 -10.10 4.38 -0.09
CA PHE A 50 -8.92 4.44 0.77
C PHE A 50 -9.27 3.99 2.18
N TYR A 51 -10.35 4.51 2.73
CA TYR A 51 -10.72 4.17 4.10
C TYR A 51 -11.31 2.78 4.22
N ALA A 52 -12.00 2.30 3.17
CA ALA A 52 -12.50 0.93 3.19
C ALA A 52 -11.34 -0.07 3.28
N ILE A 53 -10.29 0.20 2.54
CA ILE A 53 -9.11 -0.67 2.60
C ILE A 53 -8.43 -0.55 3.95
N GLU A 54 -8.33 0.67 4.47
CA GLU A 54 -7.72 0.88 5.77
C GLU A 54 -8.43 0.09 6.86
N ASP A 55 -9.76 0.12 6.84
CA ASP A 55 -10.53 -0.65 7.82
C ASP A 55 -10.25 -2.14 7.71
N SER A 56 -10.16 -2.64 6.50
CA SER A 56 -9.89 -4.06 6.31
C SER A 56 -8.50 -4.43 6.78
N LEU A 57 -7.54 -3.55 6.57
CA LEU A 57 -6.18 -3.79 7.06
C LEU A 57 -6.13 -3.80 8.58
N GLU A 58 -6.90 -2.92 9.21
CA GLU A 58 -6.93 -2.86 10.67
C GLU A 58 -7.60 -4.08 11.28
N ASP A 59 -8.46 -4.74 10.54
CA ASP A 59 -9.13 -5.94 11.01
C ASP A 59 -8.28 -7.19 10.90
N LEU A 60 -7.11 -7.11 10.28
CA LEU A 60 -6.27 -8.28 10.13
C LEU A 60 -5.74 -8.76 11.48
N PRO A 61 -5.75 -10.06 11.71
CA PRO A 61 -5.26 -10.61 12.99
C PRO A 61 -3.74 -10.65 13.02
N THR A 62 -3.13 -9.50 13.22
CA THR A 62 -1.69 -9.38 13.23
C THR A 62 -1.26 -8.48 14.36
N LEU A 63 -0.06 -8.73 14.88
CA LEU A 63 0.55 -7.88 15.88
C LEU A 63 1.30 -6.72 15.25
N TYR A 64 1.48 -6.72 13.95
CA TYR A 64 2.20 -5.67 13.28
C TYR A 64 1.27 -4.50 13.03
N ARG A 65 1.84 -3.30 13.12
CA ARG A 65 1.13 -2.12 12.72
C ARG A 65 1.24 -1.95 11.22
N ILE A 66 0.14 -1.62 10.58
CA ILE A 66 0.12 -1.41 9.15
C ILE A 66 -0.23 0.04 8.90
N ASP A 67 0.69 0.77 8.28
CA ASP A 67 0.47 2.15 7.88
C ASP A 67 0.08 2.16 6.41
N TRP A 68 -1.09 2.69 6.13
CA TRP A 68 -1.67 2.72 4.79
C TRP A 68 -1.66 4.16 4.29
N VAL A 69 -0.98 4.40 3.21
CA VAL A 69 -0.71 5.76 2.73
C VAL A 69 -1.05 5.86 1.26
N ASP A 70 -1.66 6.98 0.87
CA ASP A 70 -1.84 7.29 -0.55
C ASP A 70 -0.64 8.09 -1.02
N LEU A 71 0.24 7.44 -1.75
CA LEU A 71 1.48 8.08 -2.17
C LEU A 71 1.25 9.18 -3.19
N ASN A 72 0.11 9.18 -3.86
CA ASN A 72 -0.21 10.28 -4.76
C ASN A 72 -0.43 11.58 -4.02
N LYS A 73 -0.82 11.49 -2.75
CA LYS A 73 -1.04 12.67 -1.91
C LYS A 73 0.18 13.01 -1.06
N ALA A 74 1.18 12.17 -1.07
CA ALA A 74 2.37 12.40 -0.28
C ALA A 74 3.25 13.45 -0.92
N ALA A 75 4.09 14.09 -0.12
CA ALA A 75 5.07 15.03 -0.64
C ALA A 75 5.96 14.31 -1.65
N PRO A 76 6.41 15.01 -2.70
CA PRO A 76 7.23 14.35 -3.73
C PRO A 76 8.47 13.68 -3.18
N SER A 77 9.11 14.27 -2.18
CA SER A 77 10.31 13.67 -1.62
C SER A 77 10.01 12.36 -0.90
N LEU A 78 8.91 12.32 -0.17
CA LEU A 78 8.50 11.09 0.49
C LEU A 78 8.15 10.02 -0.53
N ARG A 79 7.40 10.42 -1.55
CA ARG A 79 7.01 9.48 -2.58
C ARG A 79 8.23 8.88 -3.27
N GLN A 80 9.21 9.73 -3.59
CA GLN A 80 10.41 9.26 -4.24
C GLN A 80 11.18 8.29 -3.36
N ARG A 81 11.33 8.62 -2.09
CA ARG A 81 12.03 7.75 -1.16
C ARG A 81 11.31 6.43 -0.98
N ALA A 82 9.99 6.48 -0.91
CA ALA A 82 9.21 5.26 -0.78
C ALA A 82 9.40 4.36 -1.98
N LEU A 83 9.42 4.94 -3.17
CA LEU A 83 9.51 4.14 -4.39
C LEU A 83 10.92 3.64 -4.67
N ASP A 84 11.94 4.29 -4.11
CA ASP A 84 13.31 3.87 -4.35
C ASP A 84 13.59 2.47 -3.85
N HIS A 85 12.94 2.07 -2.78
CA HIS A 85 13.18 0.75 -2.17
C HIS A 85 11.89 -0.03 -2.00
N ALA A 86 10.90 0.29 -2.82
CA ALA A 86 9.60 -0.32 -2.66
C ALA A 86 9.55 -1.70 -3.30
N GLU A 87 8.74 -2.54 -2.69
CA GLU A 87 8.44 -3.84 -3.25
C GLU A 87 6.97 -3.85 -3.64
N VAL A 88 6.69 -4.17 -4.91
CA VAL A 88 5.31 -4.20 -5.37
C VAL A 88 4.63 -5.45 -4.85
N ILE A 89 3.57 -5.27 -4.08
CA ILE A 89 2.84 -6.41 -3.52
C ILE A 89 1.49 -6.62 -4.20
N HIS A 90 1.04 -5.64 -4.97
CA HIS A 90 -0.18 -5.79 -5.75
C HIS A 90 -0.13 -4.82 -6.90
N GLU A 91 -0.46 -5.29 -8.07
CA GLU A 91 -0.49 -4.44 -9.24
C GLU A 91 -1.73 -4.79 -10.04
N SER A 92 -2.63 -3.83 -10.17
CA SER A 92 -3.82 -4.02 -10.97
C SER A 92 -3.51 -3.72 -12.40
N SER A 93 -3.82 -4.67 -13.26
CA SER A 93 -3.68 -4.45 -14.67
C SER A 93 -4.83 -3.56 -15.13
N VAL A 94 -4.49 -2.42 -15.68
CA VAL A 94 -5.49 -1.56 -16.29
C VAL A 94 -5.94 -2.14 -17.59
N ASP A 95 -5.04 -2.81 -18.19
CA ASP A 95 -5.29 -3.43 -19.45
C ASP A 95 -6.11 -4.68 -19.23
N SER A 96 -7.33 -4.62 -19.57
CA SER A 96 -8.18 -5.77 -19.40
C SER A 96 -7.84 -6.87 -20.37
N GLY A 97 -6.89 -6.62 -21.13
CA GLY A 97 -6.35 -7.61 -22.05
C GLY A 97 -7.37 -8.17 -22.93
#